data_50b6a5ed078b4a5d354c1878d39497a9
#
_entry.id   50b6a5ed078b4a5d354c1878d39497a9
#
_cell.length_a   1.000
_cell.length_b   1.000
_cell.length_c   1.000
_cell.angle_alpha   90.00
_cell.angle_beta   90.00
_cell.angle_gamma   90.00
#
_symmetry.space_group_name_H-M   'P 1'
#
loop_
_entity.id
_entity.type
_entity.pdbx_description
1 polymer ?
#
loop_
_entity_poly.entity_id
_entity_poly.type
_entity_poly.pdbx_seq_one_letter_code
_entity_poly.pdbx_strand_id
1 'polypeptide(L)'
;MNQLSRRTFLRGAGTAIALPALEAMIPSKALASGNVKFPTRMAFVYIPNGVIQKDWNVKGEGTGYRMSRTLQPLEKHREDLLVFSGLAHDKAESNGDGAGDHARANATFLTACQARKTSGANIRLGESVDQVAAKQLAGKTRLPSLELSSEGVRLSGRCDSGYSCAYQFNLAWKNETTPVPPESNPKKVFDRLFAGGSAKEASQERERRMALRKSILDFAMDDAKQLEKRLGYTDKRKLGEYLESVREME
;
A
#
# COMPACT_ATOMS: atom_id res chain seq x y z
N MET A 1 -15.83 -25.49 8.40
CA MET A 1 -14.42 -25.30 8.01
C MET A 1 -13.55 -26.06 9.02
N ASN A 2 -12.82 -27.09 8.58
CA ASN A 2 -11.97 -27.89 9.46
C ASN A 2 -10.74 -27.08 9.85
N GLN A 3 -10.54 -26.86 11.14
CA GLN A 3 -9.34 -26.22 11.67
C GLN A 3 -8.12 -27.11 11.44
N LEU A 4 -7.13 -26.60 10.72
CA LEU A 4 -5.82 -27.23 10.61
C LEU A 4 -5.09 -27.12 11.96
N SER A 5 -4.78 -28.25 12.59
CA SER A 5 -4.04 -28.23 13.85
C SER A 5 -2.56 -27.86 13.58
N ARG A 6 -1.96 -27.05 14.46
CA ARG A 6 -0.53 -26.72 14.41
C ARG A 6 0.37 -27.94 14.25
N ARG A 7 -0.01 -29.07 14.83
CA ARG A 7 0.74 -30.33 14.78
C ARG A 7 0.70 -31.01 13.44
N THR A 8 -0.40 -30.91 12.70
CA THR A 8 -0.56 -31.49 11.35
C THR A 8 0.29 -30.71 10.34
N PHE A 9 0.38 -29.39 10.52
CA PHE A 9 1.21 -28.54 9.68
C PHE A 9 2.72 -28.76 9.88
N LEU A 10 3.15 -28.95 11.13
CA LEU A 10 4.57 -29.14 11.48
C LEU A 10 5.11 -30.55 11.15
N ARG A 11 4.26 -31.56 11.00
CA ARG A 11 4.67 -32.92 10.66
C ARG A 11 4.96 -33.16 9.18
N GLY A 12 4.50 -32.27 8.29
CA GLY A 12 4.67 -32.42 6.85
C GLY A 12 6.00 -31.92 6.29
N ALA A 13 6.74 -31.07 6.98
CA ALA A 13 7.79 -30.28 6.36
C ALA A 13 9.20 -30.42 6.94
N GLY A 14 9.44 -31.15 8.02
CA GLY A 14 10.81 -31.37 8.54
C GLY A 14 11.67 -30.10 8.80
N THR A 15 11.13 -28.94 8.57
CA THR A 15 11.74 -27.62 8.78
C THR A 15 10.71 -26.68 9.40
N ALA A 16 11.02 -26.12 10.55
CA ALA A 16 10.19 -25.12 11.22
C ALA A 16 10.25 -23.81 10.43
N ILE A 17 9.34 -23.63 9.47
CA ILE A 17 9.11 -22.34 8.83
C ILE A 17 8.34 -21.51 9.86
N ALA A 18 8.97 -20.45 10.37
CA ALA A 18 8.28 -19.46 11.18
C ALA A 18 7.39 -18.63 10.25
N LEU A 19 6.19 -19.11 9.99
CA LEU A 19 5.18 -18.31 9.31
C LEU A 19 4.84 -17.08 10.13
N PRO A 20 4.69 -15.91 9.51
CA PRO A 20 4.10 -14.77 10.21
C PRO A 20 2.76 -15.21 10.80
N ALA A 21 2.40 -14.68 11.97
CA ALA A 21 1.14 -15.02 12.64
C ALA A 21 -0.03 -14.65 11.71
N LEU A 22 -0.59 -15.65 11.05
CA LEU A 22 -1.78 -15.49 10.23
C LEU A 22 -3.00 -15.44 11.16
N GLU A 23 -3.97 -14.62 10.83
CA GLU A 23 -5.23 -14.54 11.58
C GLU A 23 -5.91 -15.92 11.73
N ALA A 24 -5.77 -16.78 10.71
CA ALA A 24 -6.24 -18.18 10.74
C ALA A 24 -5.49 -19.07 11.75
N MET A 25 -4.35 -18.65 12.29
CA MET A 25 -3.59 -19.37 13.32
C MET A 25 -4.00 -18.96 14.75
N ILE A 26 -4.77 -17.89 14.89
CA ILE A 26 -5.28 -17.45 16.19
C ILE A 26 -6.45 -18.36 16.55
N PRO A 27 -6.44 -19.00 17.74
CA PRO A 27 -7.57 -19.83 18.17
C PRO A 27 -8.85 -18.99 18.11
N SER A 28 -9.90 -19.54 17.50
CA SER A 28 -11.21 -18.86 17.38
C SER A 28 -11.77 -18.41 18.74
N LYS A 29 -11.40 -19.11 19.82
CA LYS A 29 -11.72 -18.70 21.20
C LYS A 29 -10.97 -17.42 21.64
N ALA A 30 -9.75 -17.17 21.15
CA ALA A 30 -9.03 -15.93 21.44
C ALA A 30 -9.62 -14.75 20.67
N LEU A 31 -10.09 -14.98 19.44
CA LEU A 31 -10.83 -14.00 18.66
C LEU A 31 -12.23 -13.71 19.26
N ALA A 32 -12.89 -14.74 19.78
CA ALA A 32 -14.21 -14.62 20.42
C ALA A 32 -14.15 -14.01 21.83
N SER A 33 -13.01 -14.09 22.52
CA SER A 33 -12.85 -13.53 23.88
C SER A 33 -12.70 -12.01 23.93
N GLY A 34 -12.70 -11.32 22.77
CA GLY A 34 -12.64 -9.86 22.71
C GLY A 34 -11.36 -9.20 23.23
N ASN A 35 -10.37 -10.00 23.71
CA ASN A 35 -9.18 -9.48 24.37
C ASN A 35 -8.03 -9.12 23.41
N VAL A 36 -8.10 -9.49 22.14
CA VAL A 36 -7.10 -9.07 21.13
C VAL A 36 -7.67 -7.92 20.33
N LYS A 37 -7.45 -6.70 20.78
CA LYS A 37 -7.77 -5.49 20.02
C LYS A 37 -6.68 -5.25 18.96
N PHE A 38 -6.96 -5.60 17.74
CA PHE A 38 -6.10 -5.18 16.64
C PHE A 38 -6.25 -3.66 16.41
N PRO A 39 -5.15 -2.94 16.21
CA PRO A 39 -5.26 -1.52 15.89
C PRO A 39 -5.94 -1.33 14.54
N THR A 40 -6.77 -0.29 14.44
CA THR A 40 -7.37 0.12 13.17
C THR A 40 -6.26 0.45 12.18
N ARG A 41 -6.38 -0.05 10.96
CA ARG A 41 -5.47 0.25 9.86
C ARG A 41 -6.16 1.21 8.91
N MET A 42 -5.40 2.15 8.37
CA MET A 42 -5.84 3.11 7.36
C MET A 42 -4.99 2.96 6.11
N ALA A 43 -5.60 3.11 4.94
CA ALA A 43 -4.89 3.15 3.66
C ALA A 43 -5.35 4.38 2.89
N PHE A 44 -4.39 5.13 2.35
CA PHE A 44 -4.62 6.28 1.48
C PHE A 44 -4.06 5.93 0.10
N VAL A 45 -4.91 5.96 -0.92
CA VAL A 45 -4.51 5.63 -2.29
C VAL A 45 -4.70 6.86 -3.16
N TYR A 46 -3.61 7.38 -3.67
CA TYR A 46 -3.60 8.51 -4.58
C TYR A 46 -3.55 8.04 -6.04
N ILE A 47 -4.46 8.55 -6.84
CA ILE A 47 -4.49 8.31 -8.30
C ILE A 47 -4.11 9.63 -8.97
N PRO A 48 -2.91 9.73 -9.56
CA PRO A 48 -2.46 10.95 -10.23
C PRO A 48 -3.28 11.25 -11.49
N ASN A 49 -3.24 12.50 -11.93
CA ASN A 49 -3.88 12.99 -13.17
C ASN A 49 -5.41 12.87 -13.21
N GLY A 50 -6.07 12.50 -12.10
CA GLY A 50 -7.52 12.43 -11.99
C GLY A 50 -8.14 11.23 -12.71
N VAL A 51 -9.42 11.34 -13.02
CA VAL A 51 -10.25 10.26 -13.59
C VAL A 51 -11.17 10.82 -14.70
N ILE A 52 -11.63 9.94 -15.58
CA ILE A 52 -12.66 10.29 -16.58
C ILE A 52 -14.00 10.41 -15.85
N GLN A 53 -14.46 11.63 -15.60
CA GLN A 53 -15.63 11.95 -14.77
C GLN A 53 -16.89 11.17 -15.15
N LYS A 54 -17.22 11.06 -16.46
CA LYS A 54 -18.43 10.36 -16.92
C LYS A 54 -18.41 8.87 -16.60
N ASP A 55 -17.24 8.26 -16.50
CA ASP A 55 -17.06 6.84 -16.22
C ASP A 55 -16.80 6.57 -14.73
N TRP A 56 -16.48 7.62 -13.97
CA TRP A 56 -16.22 7.55 -12.52
C TRP A 56 -17.45 7.89 -11.69
N ASN A 57 -18.17 8.95 -12.05
CA ASN A 57 -19.27 9.46 -11.23
C ASN A 57 -20.42 8.47 -11.16
N VAL A 58 -20.87 8.18 -9.95
CA VAL A 58 -22.08 7.38 -9.70
C VAL A 58 -23.35 8.16 -10.11
N LYS A 59 -24.43 7.45 -10.36
CA LYS A 59 -25.75 8.05 -10.66
C LYS A 59 -26.68 7.87 -9.48
N GLY A 60 -27.27 8.97 -9.02
CA GLY A 60 -28.14 8.99 -7.83
C GLY A 60 -27.36 9.31 -6.56
N GLU A 61 -28.08 9.40 -5.45
CA GLU A 61 -27.58 9.81 -4.14
C GLU A 61 -28.06 8.84 -3.06
N GLY A 62 -27.50 8.97 -1.85
CA GLY A 62 -27.83 8.14 -0.70
C GLY A 62 -27.46 6.68 -0.94
N THR A 63 -28.16 5.75 -0.36
CA THR A 63 -27.91 4.30 -0.49
C THR A 63 -28.34 3.72 -1.83
N GLY A 64 -29.20 4.45 -2.58
CA GLY A 64 -29.79 4.02 -3.85
C GLY A 64 -28.96 4.34 -5.09
N TYR A 65 -27.75 4.86 -4.96
CA TYR A 65 -26.91 5.21 -6.11
C TYR A 65 -26.54 3.97 -6.96
N ARG A 66 -26.33 4.19 -8.24
CA ARG A 66 -25.85 3.14 -9.16
C ARG A 66 -24.37 3.30 -9.40
N MET A 67 -23.62 2.18 -9.28
CA MET A 67 -22.21 2.15 -9.58
C MET A 67 -21.93 2.63 -11.00
N SER A 68 -20.88 3.40 -11.14
CA SER A 68 -20.31 3.78 -12.44
C SER A 68 -19.52 2.63 -13.05
N ARG A 69 -19.20 2.75 -14.33
CA ARG A 69 -18.40 1.74 -15.04
C ARG A 69 -17.09 1.44 -14.34
N THR A 70 -16.38 2.47 -13.88
CA THR A 70 -15.08 2.32 -13.20
C THR A 70 -15.20 1.69 -11.82
N LEU A 71 -16.28 1.99 -11.10
CA LEU A 71 -16.51 1.49 -9.73
C LEU A 71 -17.25 0.14 -9.68
N GLN A 72 -17.75 -0.36 -10.81
CA GLN A 72 -18.49 -1.63 -10.88
C GLN A 72 -17.79 -2.82 -10.22
N PRO A 73 -16.46 -2.99 -10.29
CA PRO A 73 -15.77 -4.07 -9.59
C PRO A 73 -15.93 -4.04 -8.06
N LEU A 74 -16.29 -2.89 -7.49
CA LEU A 74 -16.50 -2.69 -6.06
C LEU A 74 -17.95 -2.95 -5.61
N GLU A 75 -18.86 -3.37 -6.51
CA GLU A 75 -20.28 -3.58 -6.20
C GLU A 75 -20.50 -4.49 -4.99
N LYS A 76 -19.70 -5.53 -4.82
CA LYS A 76 -19.76 -6.44 -3.67
C LYS A 76 -19.43 -5.79 -2.32
N HIS A 77 -18.83 -4.61 -2.34
CA HIS A 77 -18.47 -3.82 -1.17
C HIS A 77 -19.30 -2.55 -1.02
N ARG A 78 -20.40 -2.46 -1.75
CA ARG A 78 -21.24 -1.26 -1.82
C ARG A 78 -21.68 -0.76 -0.46
N GLU A 79 -22.02 -1.66 0.46
CA GLU A 79 -22.49 -1.32 1.81
C GLU A 79 -21.40 -0.68 2.67
N ASP A 80 -20.13 -0.94 2.33
CA ASP A 80 -18.94 -0.40 3.01
C ASP A 80 -18.34 0.80 2.26
N LEU A 81 -18.94 1.23 1.15
CA LEU A 81 -18.39 2.24 0.26
C LEU A 81 -19.13 3.56 0.34
N LEU A 82 -18.41 4.64 0.56
CA LEU A 82 -18.89 6.01 0.43
C LEU A 82 -18.22 6.67 -0.77
N VAL A 83 -19.01 7.18 -1.72
CA VAL A 83 -18.51 7.91 -2.89
C VAL A 83 -18.86 9.37 -2.73
N PHE A 84 -17.83 10.22 -2.65
CA PHE A 84 -17.97 11.66 -2.58
C PHE A 84 -17.71 12.29 -3.94
N SER A 85 -18.49 13.28 -4.31
CA SER A 85 -18.30 14.10 -5.51
C SER A 85 -18.50 15.58 -5.17
N GLY A 86 -18.04 16.47 -6.05
CA GLY A 86 -18.21 17.91 -5.87
C GLY A 86 -17.32 18.51 -4.79
N LEU A 87 -16.31 17.78 -4.28
CA LEU A 87 -15.34 18.31 -3.34
C LEU A 87 -14.26 19.09 -4.09
N ALA A 88 -13.84 20.21 -3.51
CA ALA A 88 -12.75 21.02 -4.00
C ALA A 88 -11.65 21.14 -2.94
N HIS A 89 -10.43 21.38 -3.42
CA HIS A 89 -9.28 21.56 -2.55
C HIS A 89 -8.54 22.84 -2.91
N ASP A 90 -8.85 23.92 -2.21
CA ASP A 90 -8.31 25.27 -2.47
C ASP A 90 -6.77 25.29 -2.56
N LYS A 91 -6.08 24.53 -1.69
CA LYS A 91 -4.61 24.54 -1.68
C LYS A 91 -3.97 23.76 -2.83
N ALA A 92 -4.76 23.01 -3.61
CA ALA A 92 -4.32 22.42 -4.88
C ALA A 92 -4.37 23.42 -6.04
N GLU A 93 -5.13 24.50 -5.91
CA GLU A 93 -5.18 25.58 -6.89
C GLU A 93 -3.88 26.39 -6.92
N SER A 94 -3.68 27.16 -7.96
CA SER A 94 -2.43 27.89 -8.15
C SER A 94 -2.21 28.99 -7.09
N ASN A 95 -3.28 29.65 -6.64
CA ASN A 95 -3.27 30.74 -5.65
C ASN A 95 -2.16 31.78 -5.88
N GLY A 96 -1.91 32.08 -7.17
CA GLY A 96 -0.87 33.02 -7.61
C GLY A 96 0.46 32.39 -8.01
N ASP A 97 0.71 31.12 -7.72
CA ASP A 97 1.96 30.42 -8.07
C ASP A 97 2.08 30.05 -9.58
N GLY A 98 1.00 30.17 -10.36
CA GLY A 98 0.96 29.78 -11.76
C GLY A 98 0.99 28.26 -11.95
N ALA A 99 1.61 27.77 -13.03
CA ALA A 99 1.68 26.36 -13.37
C ALA A 99 2.39 25.50 -12.31
N GLY A 100 2.06 24.21 -12.25
CA GLY A 100 2.64 23.25 -11.28
C GLY A 100 1.60 22.32 -10.66
N ASP A 101 0.63 21.88 -11.46
CA ASP A 101 -0.57 21.17 -11.01
C ASP A 101 -0.26 19.78 -10.43
N HIS A 102 0.68 19.06 -11.05
CA HIS A 102 1.07 17.73 -10.57
C HIS A 102 1.73 17.79 -9.20
N ALA A 103 2.65 18.74 -9.00
CA ALA A 103 3.32 18.91 -7.72
C ALA A 103 2.34 19.34 -6.62
N ARG A 104 1.43 20.28 -6.94
CA ARG A 104 0.40 20.73 -5.98
C ARG A 104 -0.57 19.63 -5.62
N ALA A 105 -1.13 18.94 -6.61
CA ALA A 105 -2.09 17.88 -6.38
C ALA A 105 -1.54 16.78 -5.46
N ASN A 106 -0.31 16.34 -5.72
CA ASN A 106 0.35 15.33 -4.89
C ASN A 106 0.65 15.86 -3.48
N ALA A 107 1.23 17.05 -3.38
CA ALA A 107 1.62 17.64 -2.10
C ALA A 107 0.43 17.89 -1.16
N THR A 108 -0.70 18.34 -1.71
CA THR A 108 -1.86 18.74 -0.90
C THR A 108 -2.76 17.58 -0.50
N PHE A 109 -2.67 16.43 -1.16
CA PHE A 109 -3.61 15.31 -0.98
C PHE A 109 -3.77 14.87 0.48
N LEU A 110 -2.67 14.71 1.23
CA LEU A 110 -2.73 14.31 2.64
C LEU A 110 -2.36 15.42 3.61
N THR A 111 -1.90 16.58 3.13
CA THR A 111 -1.44 17.68 3.97
C THR A 111 -2.44 18.82 4.11
N ALA A 112 -3.32 18.97 3.13
CA ALA A 112 -4.22 20.12 2.98
C ALA A 112 -3.51 21.49 3.00
N CYS A 113 -2.21 21.54 2.73
CA CYS A 113 -1.37 22.74 2.75
C CYS A 113 -0.92 23.11 1.35
N GLN A 114 -0.80 24.41 1.08
CA GLN A 114 -0.19 24.88 -0.17
C GLN A 114 1.33 24.67 -0.12
N ALA A 115 1.86 24.01 -1.11
CA ALA A 115 3.29 23.82 -1.25
C ALA A 115 4.00 25.15 -1.57
N ARG A 116 5.07 25.49 -0.85
CA ARG A 116 5.91 26.63 -1.20
C ARG A 116 6.57 26.38 -2.56
N LYS A 117 6.29 27.24 -3.53
CA LYS A 117 6.94 27.12 -4.84
C LYS A 117 8.43 27.40 -4.73
N THR A 118 9.22 26.34 -4.88
CA THR A 118 10.68 26.38 -4.91
C THR A 118 11.21 25.16 -5.64
N SER A 119 12.29 25.31 -6.37
CA SER A 119 13.01 24.22 -7.02
C SER A 119 14.17 23.66 -6.17
N GLY A 120 14.50 24.35 -5.09
CA GLY A 120 15.64 24.01 -4.23
C GLY A 120 15.25 23.23 -2.98
N ALA A 121 16.16 23.26 -2.00
CA ALA A 121 16.00 22.58 -0.72
C ALA A 121 15.07 23.32 0.28
N ASN A 122 14.70 24.58 0.01
CA ASN A 122 13.83 25.36 0.87
C ASN A 122 12.36 24.99 0.69
N ILE A 123 12.07 23.69 0.79
CA ILE A 123 10.73 23.15 0.71
C ILE A 123 9.95 23.47 2.01
N ARG A 124 8.64 23.71 1.85
CA ARG A 124 7.72 23.85 2.96
C ARG A 124 6.32 23.44 2.54
N LEU A 125 5.69 22.58 3.36
CA LEU A 125 4.34 22.08 3.13
C LEU A 125 3.57 22.02 4.46
N GLY A 126 3.26 20.85 4.94
CA GLY A 126 2.59 20.57 6.21
C GLY A 126 2.78 19.11 6.59
N GLU A 127 2.46 18.76 7.81
CA GLU A 127 2.39 17.38 8.24
C GLU A 127 1.19 16.69 7.57
N SER A 128 1.40 15.49 7.02
CA SER A 128 0.32 14.74 6.39
C SER A 128 -0.50 13.92 7.40
N VAL A 129 -1.79 13.74 7.13
CA VAL A 129 -2.74 13.08 8.04
C VAL A 129 -2.36 11.63 8.34
N ASP A 130 -1.75 10.93 7.40
CA ASP A 130 -1.22 9.57 7.60
C ASP A 130 -0.10 9.56 8.64
N GLN A 131 0.77 10.56 8.66
CA GLN A 131 1.85 10.67 9.65
C GLN A 131 1.32 11.11 11.03
N VAL A 132 0.28 11.93 11.07
CA VAL A 132 -0.45 12.22 12.32
C VAL A 132 -1.03 10.92 12.91
N ALA A 133 -1.68 10.10 12.07
CA ALA A 133 -2.20 8.80 12.48
C ALA A 133 -1.09 7.82 12.90
N ALA A 134 0.02 7.78 12.16
CA ALA A 134 1.16 6.94 12.46
C ALA A 134 1.75 7.21 13.85
N LYS A 135 1.81 8.48 14.29
CA LYS A 135 2.23 8.84 15.63
C LYS A 135 1.34 8.21 16.72
N GLN A 136 0.03 8.12 16.48
CA GLN A 136 -0.93 7.51 17.41
C GLN A 136 -0.85 5.97 17.43
N LEU A 137 -0.33 5.38 16.34
CA LEU A 137 -0.15 3.95 16.17
C LEU A 137 1.26 3.47 16.56
N ALA A 138 2.16 4.39 16.88
CA ALA A 138 3.53 4.06 17.29
C ALA A 138 3.53 3.07 18.48
N GLY A 139 4.30 2.00 18.34
CA GLY A 139 4.38 0.93 19.33
C GLY A 139 3.21 -0.06 19.35
N LYS A 140 2.11 0.21 18.64
CA LYS A 140 0.97 -0.73 18.52
C LYS A 140 1.14 -1.72 17.37
N THR A 141 1.95 -1.38 16.41
CA THR A 141 2.32 -2.21 15.26
C THR A 141 3.83 -2.16 15.06
N ARG A 142 4.37 -3.15 14.34
CA ARG A 142 5.80 -3.20 14.02
C ARG A 142 6.26 -1.97 13.23
N LEU A 143 5.46 -1.55 12.25
CA LEU A 143 5.67 -0.34 11.46
C LEU A 143 4.47 0.57 11.69
N PRO A 144 4.66 1.81 12.16
CA PRO A 144 3.56 2.74 12.36
C PRO A 144 2.94 3.22 11.05
N SER A 145 3.73 3.26 9.96
CA SER A 145 3.29 3.58 8.60
C SER A 145 4.13 2.84 7.56
N LEU A 146 3.62 2.78 6.35
CA LEU A 146 4.28 2.17 5.19
C LEU A 146 3.93 2.99 3.95
N GLU A 147 4.91 3.71 3.44
CA GLU A 147 4.78 4.56 2.27
C GLU A 147 5.25 3.77 1.04
N LEU A 148 4.38 3.68 0.03
CA LEU A 148 4.60 2.87 -1.17
C LEU A 148 4.38 3.69 -2.44
N SER A 149 5.11 3.34 -3.49
CA SER A 149 4.90 3.87 -4.84
C SER A 149 4.99 2.74 -5.87
N SER A 150 4.22 2.84 -6.94
CA SER A 150 4.34 1.94 -8.10
C SER A 150 5.47 2.36 -9.05
N GLU A 151 6.03 3.55 -8.86
CA GLU A 151 7.05 4.12 -9.73
C GLU A 151 8.27 4.57 -8.92
N GLY A 152 9.41 4.67 -9.61
CA GLY A 152 10.63 5.22 -9.03
C GLY A 152 10.46 6.68 -8.61
N VAL A 153 11.06 7.08 -7.50
CA VAL A 153 10.94 8.42 -6.92
C VAL A 153 12.17 9.27 -7.18
N ARG A 154 11.96 10.58 -7.36
CA ARG A 154 13.00 11.60 -7.31
C ARG A 154 12.87 12.40 -6.02
N LEU A 155 13.91 12.40 -5.23
CA LEU A 155 13.90 13.07 -3.90
C LEU A 155 14.35 14.53 -3.96
N SER A 156 15.03 14.94 -5.05
CA SER A 156 15.59 16.27 -5.21
C SER A 156 15.56 16.73 -6.66
N GLY A 157 15.82 18.01 -6.87
CA GLY A 157 15.82 18.65 -8.16
C GLY A 157 14.52 19.39 -8.49
N ARG A 158 14.51 20.03 -9.64
CA ARG A 158 13.36 20.76 -10.19
C ARG A 158 12.48 19.82 -11.00
N CYS A 159 11.23 19.74 -10.62
CA CYS A 159 10.19 19.03 -11.37
C CYS A 159 9.16 20.01 -11.91
N ASP A 160 7.89 19.75 -11.74
CA ASP A 160 6.77 20.45 -12.32
C ASP A 160 6.84 21.99 -12.16
N SER A 161 7.05 22.70 -13.29
CA SER A 161 6.95 24.16 -13.39
C SER A 161 7.67 24.97 -12.30
N GLY A 162 8.78 24.45 -11.78
CA GLY A 162 9.59 25.12 -10.77
C GLY A 162 9.31 24.67 -9.33
N TYR A 163 8.46 23.68 -9.14
CA TYR A 163 8.34 23.00 -7.86
C TYR A 163 9.45 21.95 -7.69
N SER A 164 9.88 21.73 -6.45
CA SER A 164 10.80 20.67 -6.11
C SER A 164 10.18 19.29 -6.37
N CYS A 165 11.00 18.34 -6.80
CA CYS A 165 10.60 16.95 -6.97
C CYS A 165 10.08 16.32 -5.66
N ALA A 166 10.51 16.84 -4.50
CA ALA A 166 10.00 16.41 -3.20
C ALA A 166 8.47 16.54 -3.09
N TYR A 167 7.88 17.55 -3.70
CA TYR A 167 6.41 17.70 -3.69
C TYR A 167 5.69 16.72 -4.62
N GLN A 168 6.31 16.43 -5.77
CA GLN A 168 5.68 15.59 -6.78
C GLN A 168 5.73 14.10 -6.45
N PHE A 169 6.72 13.66 -5.67
CA PHE A 169 6.97 12.24 -5.42
C PHE A 169 6.75 11.79 -3.97
N ASN A 170 6.35 12.67 -3.07
CA ASN A 170 6.07 12.30 -1.69
C ASN A 170 4.67 12.74 -1.27
N LEU A 171 3.81 11.77 -0.93
CA LEU A 171 2.51 12.01 -0.33
C LEU A 171 2.61 12.28 1.17
N ALA A 172 3.51 11.54 1.83
CA ALA A 172 3.67 11.56 3.28
C ALA A 172 4.74 12.58 3.72
N TRP A 173 4.42 13.34 4.76
CA TRP A 173 5.27 14.38 5.33
C TRP A 173 5.25 14.34 6.86
N LYS A 174 6.40 14.16 7.46
CA LYS A 174 6.57 14.11 8.92
C LYS A 174 6.35 15.43 9.62
N ASN A 175 6.63 16.52 8.91
CA ASN A 175 6.48 17.90 9.32
C ASN A 175 6.56 18.80 8.07
N GLU A 176 6.56 20.11 8.25
CA GLU A 176 6.56 21.10 7.16
C GLU A 176 7.72 20.97 6.16
N THR A 177 8.83 20.37 6.54
CA THR A 177 10.07 20.35 5.73
C THR A 177 10.62 18.95 5.48
N THR A 178 10.01 17.92 6.03
CA THR A 178 10.54 16.55 5.98
C THR A 178 9.58 15.60 5.28
N PRO A 179 9.74 15.37 3.96
CA PRO A 179 9.01 14.35 3.25
C PRO A 179 9.42 12.95 3.71
N VAL A 180 8.51 12.00 3.60
CA VAL A 180 8.77 10.58 3.84
C VAL A 180 8.77 9.85 2.51
N PRO A 181 9.95 9.46 1.99
CA PRO A 181 10.06 8.82 0.70
C PRO A 181 9.37 7.46 0.66
N PRO A 182 8.55 7.18 -0.37
CA PRO A 182 7.96 5.88 -0.53
C PRO A 182 8.98 4.85 -1.05
N GLU A 183 8.77 3.58 -0.72
CA GLU A 183 9.50 2.46 -1.28
C GLU A 183 8.76 1.95 -2.53
N SER A 184 9.48 1.83 -3.65
CA SER A 184 8.95 1.33 -4.92
C SER A 184 9.40 -0.09 -5.25
N ASN A 185 10.35 -0.65 -4.51
CA ASN A 185 10.83 -2.01 -4.73
C ASN A 185 10.04 -3.01 -3.87
N PRO A 186 9.24 -3.91 -4.48
CA PRO A 186 8.41 -4.88 -3.75
C PRO A 186 9.22 -5.80 -2.83
N LYS A 187 10.43 -6.18 -3.23
CA LYS A 187 11.32 -7.00 -2.43
C LYS A 187 11.75 -6.28 -1.14
N LYS A 188 12.11 -5.00 -1.24
CA LYS A 188 12.44 -4.20 -0.05
C LYS A 188 11.24 -4.01 0.87
N VAL A 189 10.03 -3.85 0.30
CA VAL A 189 8.78 -3.79 1.07
C VAL A 189 8.57 -5.09 1.82
N PHE A 190 8.70 -6.22 1.13
CA PHE A 190 8.60 -7.55 1.74
C PHE A 190 9.61 -7.74 2.87
N ASP A 191 10.86 -7.37 2.62
CA ASP A 191 11.93 -7.46 3.61
C ASP A 191 11.64 -6.57 4.83
N ARG A 192 11.14 -5.36 4.62
CA ARG A 192 10.75 -4.45 5.70
C ARG A 192 9.61 -5.00 6.54
N LEU A 193 8.64 -5.66 5.92
CA LEU A 193 7.48 -6.25 6.60
C LEU A 193 7.81 -7.55 7.33
N PHE A 194 8.66 -8.39 6.75
CA PHE A 194 8.81 -9.78 7.20
C PHE A 194 10.23 -10.14 7.67
N ALA A 195 11.24 -9.33 7.36
CA ALA A 195 12.59 -9.53 7.89
C ALA A 195 12.63 -9.22 9.39
N GLY A 196 12.28 -10.20 10.17
CA GLY A 196 12.50 -10.18 11.62
C GLY A 196 13.95 -10.49 11.94
N GLY A 197 14.77 -9.46 12.12
CA GLY A 197 16.15 -9.65 12.55
C GLY A 197 16.78 -8.34 12.96
N SER A 198 17.59 -8.33 14.02
CA SER A 198 18.37 -7.17 14.41
C SER A 198 19.50 -6.93 13.38
N ALA A 199 20.00 -5.70 13.29
CA ALA A 199 21.11 -5.33 12.43
C ALA A 199 22.41 -6.12 12.71
N LYS A 200 22.42 -6.98 13.73
CA LYS A 200 23.55 -7.80 14.18
C LYS A 200 23.51 -9.27 13.73
N GLU A 201 22.55 -9.68 12.91
CA GLU A 201 22.53 -11.06 12.43
C GLU A 201 23.67 -11.35 11.45
N ALA A 202 24.33 -12.47 11.70
CA ALA A 202 25.40 -12.97 10.83
C ALA A 202 24.92 -13.20 9.38
N SER A 203 25.77 -12.97 8.38
CA SER A 203 25.46 -13.12 6.95
C SER A 203 24.82 -14.46 6.60
N GLN A 204 25.25 -15.55 7.25
CA GLN A 204 24.71 -16.90 7.07
C GLN A 204 23.23 -17.05 7.44
N GLU A 205 22.78 -16.38 8.52
CA GLU A 205 21.37 -16.42 8.91
C GLU A 205 20.50 -15.59 7.94
N ARG A 206 21.06 -14.55 7.37
CA ARG A 206 20.42 -13.78 6.29
C ARG A 206 20.26 -14.62 5.03
N GLU A 207 21.31 -15.32 4.59
CA GLU A 207 21.28 -16.22 3.43
C GLU A 207 20.31 -17.38 3.62
N ARG A 208 20.32 -17.99 4.80
CA ARG A 208 19.37 -19.05 5.16
C ARG A 208 17.91 -18.57 5.12
N ARG A 209 17.64 -17.36 5.59
CA ARG A 209 16.30 -16.77 5.50
C ARG A 209 15.92 -16.42 4.07
N MET A 210 16.86 -15.95 3.25
CA MET A 210 16.61 -15.70 1.82
C MET A 210 16.26 -16.99 1.10
N ALA A 211 16.98 -18.09 1.38
CA ALA A 211 16.67 -19.40 0.82
C ALA A 211 15.28 -19.92 1.25
N LEU A 212 14.91 -19.74 2.52
CA LEU A 212 13.58 -20.10 3.04
C LEU A 212 12.45 -19.25 2.41
N ARG A 213 12.71 -17.98 2.12
CA ARG A 213 11.75 -17.08 1.45
C ARG A 213 11.53 -17.49 0.00
N LYS A 214 12.60 -17.84 -0.71
CA LYS A 214 12.49 -18.39 -2.06
C LYS A 214 11.61 -19.64 -2.08
N SER A 215 11.76 -20.52 -1.11
CA SER A 215 10.91 -21.71 -0.94
C SER A 215 9.43 -21.38 -0.71
N ILE A 216 9.11 -20.27 -0.04
CA ILE A 216 7.70 -19.82 0.17
C ILE A 216 7.11 -19.31 -1.15
N LEU A 217 7.88 -18.58 -1.94
CA LEU A 217 7.44 -18.11 -3.26
C LEU A 217 7.25 -19.28 -4.23
N ASP A 218 8.17 -20.25 -4.23
CA ASP A 218 8.03 -21.48 -5.00
C ASP A 218 6.76 -22.27 -4.64
N PHE A 219 6.44 -22.35 -3.34
CA PHE A 219 5.20 -22.98 -2.88
C PHE A 219 3.95 -22.21 -3.33
N ALA A 220 3.97 -20.87 -3.24
CA ALA A 220 2.86 -20.03 -3.72
C ALA A 220 2.68 -20.14 -5.23
N MET A 221 3.78 -20.28 -5.98
CA MET A 221 3.75 -20.52 -7.43
C MET A 221 3.17 -21.89 -7.77
N ASP A 222 3.45 -22.92 -7.00
CA ASP A 222 2.88 -24.26 -7.23
C ASP A 222 1.38 -24.31 -6.91
N ASP A 223 0.93 -23.58 -5.89
CA ASP A 223 -0.50 -23.44 -5.58
C ASP A 223 -1.23 -22.64 -6.68
N ALA A 224 -0.62 -21.60 -7.21
CA ALA A 224 -1.13 -20.84 -8.34
C ALA A 224 -1.22 -21.71 -9.62
N LYS A 225 -0.26 -22.58 -9.90
CA LYS A 225 -0.34 -23.56 -11.00
C LYS A 225 -1.47 -24.58 -10.81
N GLN A 226 -1.79 -24.97 -9.58
CA GLN A 226 -2.95 -25.82 -9.32
C GLN A 226 -4.26 -25.08 -9.57
N LEU A 227 -4.33 -23.80 -9.21
CA LEU A 227 -5.47 -22.94 -9.52
C LEU A 227 -5.65 -22.81 -11.03
N GLU A 228 -4.58 -22.63 -11.79
CA GLU A 228 -4.58 -22.53 -13.23
C GLU A 228 -5.31 -23.72 -13.91
N LYS A 229 -5.18 -24.93 -13.38
CA LYS A 229 -5.86 -26.13 -13.91
C LYS A 229 -7.39 -26.04 -13.82
N ARG A 230 -7.93 -25.19 -12.95
CA ARG A 230 -9.37 -25.00 -12.70
C ARG A 230 -9.97 -23.79 -13.41
N LEU A 231 -9.14 -22.99 -14.06
CA LEU A 231 -9.54 -21.75 -14.72
C LEU A 231 -9.88 -21.96 -16.20
N GLY A 232 -10.74 -21.11 -16.74
CA GLY A 232 -11.01 -21.02 -18.18
C GLY A 232 -9.81 -20.40 -18.93
N TYR A 233 -9.82 -20.49 -20.25
CA TYR A 233 -8.71 -20.09 -21.12
C TYR A 233 -8.25 -18.62 -20.88
N THR A 234 -9.19 -17.69 -20.80
CA THR A 234 -8.87 -16.26 -20.59
C THR A 234 -8.21 -15.98 -19.24
N ASP A 235 -8.70 -16.65 -18.19
CA ASP A 235 -8.18 -16.45 -16.84
C ASP A 235 -6.83 -17.15 -16.63
N LYS A 236 -6.61 -18.29 -17.32
CA LYS A 236 -5.29 -18.92 -17.38
C LYS A 236 -4.23 -17.99 -17.94
N ARG A 237 -4.54 -17.31 -19.04
CA ARG A 237 -3.63 -16.35 -19.66
C ARG A 237 -3.29 -15.20 -18.70
N LYS A 238 -4.30 -14.61 -18.07
CA LYS A 238 -4.10 -13.53 -17.08
C LYS A 238 -3.28 -13.97 -15.89
N LEU A 239 -3.53 -15.17 -15.36
CA LEU A 239 -2.76 -15.72 -14.26
C LEU A 239 -1.31 -15.99 -14.68
N GLY A 240 -1.08 -16.52 -15.89
CA GLY A 240 0.24 -16.72 -16.45
C GLY A 240 1.04 -15.40 -16.57
N GLU A 241 0.45 -14.37 -17.16
CA GLU A 241 1.03 -13.04 -17.29
C GLU A 241 1.38 -12.44 -15.90
N TYR A 242 0.50 -12.63 -14.91
CA TYR A 242 0.75 -12.19 -13.53
C TYR A 242 1.93 -12.94 -12.89
N LEU A 243 1.97 -14.25 -13.01
CA LEU A 243 3.04 -15.08 -12.44
C LEU A 243 4.40 -14.81 -13.10
N GLU A 244 4.40 -14.51 -14.40
CA GLU A 244 5.60 -14.11 -15.13
C GLU A 244 6.11 -12.75 -14.66
N SER A 245 5.22 -11.77 -14.46
CA SER A 245 5.56 -10.47 -13.88
C SER A 245 6.12 -10.59 -12.46
N VAL A 246 5.59 -11.49 -11.64
CA VAL A 246 6.13 -11.75 -10.28
C VAL A 246 7.54 -12.34 -10.37
N ARG A 247 7.79 -13.21 -11.33
CA ARG A 247 9.09 -13.84 -11.56
C ARG A 247 10.17 -12.85 -12.05
N GLU A 248 9.78 -11.91 -12.91
CA GLU A 248 10.67 -10.85 -13.38
C GLU A 248 11.08 -9.87 -12.27
N MET A 249 10.27 -9.78 -11.21
CA MET A 249 10.55 -8.93 -10.04
C MET A 249 11.44 -9.61 -8.98
N GLU A 250 11.69 -10.92 -9.08
CA GLU A 250 12.63 -11.68 -8.22
C GLU A 250 14.10 -11.49 -8.66
#